data_a2eed76cf5db2538ce0dbe5a3d06d81b
#
_entry.id   a2eed76cf5db2538ce0dbe5a3d06d81b
#
_cell.length_a   1.000
_cell.length_b   1.000
_cell.length_c   1.000
_cell.angle_alpha   90.00
_cell.angle_beta   90.00
_cell.angle_gamma   90.00
#
_symmetry.space_group_name_H-M   'P 1'
#
loop_
_entity.id
_entity.type
_entity.pdbx_description
1 polymer ?
#
loop_
_entity_poly.entity_id
_entity_poly.type
_entity_poly.pdbx_seq_one_letter_code
_entity_poly.pdbx_strand_id
1 'polypeptide(L)'
;MAHIKTSKGYLEYTNHLLNFGSKVLNPELMLENLHVLSLYLDKIDINWGPAFGTLIGIVRNDDFQPWKPVFDIYILREDEERFKDILWLLMEVGFELVRYERRGRYYLVRKNEYIKVFVLTKVCSDVRHTGSSDFVFEKYIQNTVKWDFKGVQLNVPAEVDEYFTFQYGEDWTTPKQTVKYSSNSFVRYWYWTKTWIQDRLPDYLYYQWILYHRKNDFRNFKDQCNKAGFPIPQDVQLASMQPRKYRKVLTVGVYDLLHKGHVELFRRAKGLGDYLIVAAQDSAFILKYKPKAQVMNSTEDRKYMIKSIRYVDEVITYTDVD
;
A
#
# COMPACT_ATOMS: atom_id res chain seq x y z
N MET A 1 -11.55 13.35 -9.40
CA MET A 1 -10.49 13.08 -8.41
C MET A 1 -10.58 11.64 -7.96
N ALA A 2 -9.49 11.01 -7.63
CA ALA A 2 -9.43 9.69 -7.01
C ALA A 2 -9.17 9.87 -5.51
N HIS A 3 -9.44 8.86 -4.72
CA HIS A 3 -9.20 8.91 -3.28
C HIS A 3 -8.65 7.58 -2.79
N ILE A 4 -7.85 7.63 -1.75
CA ILE A 4 -7.35 6.46 -1.02
C ILE A 4 -7.72 6.59 0.45
N LYS A 5 -8.18 5.50 1.05
CA LYS A 5 -8.52 5.47 2.48
C LYS A 5 -7.24 5.36 3.31
N THR A 6 -7.10 6.21 4.29
CA THR A 6 -6.04 6.20 5.33
C THR A 6 -6.70 6.11 6.70
N SER A 7 -5.92 5.96 7.77
CA SER A 7 -6.46 6.01 9.14
C SER A 7 -7.00 7.40 9.51
N LYS A 8 -6.53 8.45 8.82
CA LYS A 8 -6.93 9.86 9.04
C LYS A 8 -8.12 10.30 8.19
N GLY A 9 -8.65 9.44 7.32
CA GLY A 9 -9.72 9.75 6.39
C GLY A 9 -9.36 9.47 4.94
N TYR A 10 -10.12 10.05 4.01
CA TYR A 10 -9.86 9.89 2.58
C TYR A 10 -8.86 10.96 2.11
N LEU A 11 -7.72 10.52 1.59
CA LEU A 11 -6.77 11.37 0.90
C LEU A 11 -7.18 11.44 -0.57
N GLU A 12 -7.49 12.65 -1.03
CA GLU A 12 -7.80 12.90 -2.43
C GLU A 12 -6.53 13.14 -3.25
N TYR A 13 -6.53 12.65 -4.48
CA TYR A 13 -5.42 12.88 -5.41
C TYR A 13 -5.91 12.92 -6.85
N THR A 14 -5.12 13.55 -7.72
CA THR A 14 -5.38 13.58 -9.16
C THR A 14 -4.63 12.45 -9.85
N ASN A 15 -5.36 11.57 -10.53
CA ASN A 15 -4.74 10.48 -11.27
C ASN A 15 -4.17 10.98 -12.60
N HIS A 16 -2.85 10.94 -12.75
CA HIS A 16 -2.13 11.45 -13.92
C HIS A 16 -1.77 10.34 -14.91
N LEU A 17 -1.71 10.72 -16.18
CA LEU A 17 -1.11 9.90 -17.21
C LEU A 17 0.42 9.90 -17.04
N LEU A 18 0.99 8.77 -16.65
CA LEU A 18 2.43 8.64 -16.41
C LEU A 18 3.23 8.79 -17.71
N ASN A 19 4.27 9.62 -17.70
CA ASN A 19 5.07 9.92 -18.87
C ASN A 19 6.53 9.45 -18.71
N PHE A 20 6.74 8.16 -18.59
CA PHE A 20 8.08 7.60 -18.43
C PHE A 20 8.89 7.55 -19.73
N GLY A 21 8.24 7.40 -20.89
CA GLY A 21 8.92 7.18 -22.18
C GLY A 21 9.67 8.38 -22.74
N SER A 22 9.33 9.59 -22.32
CA SER A 22 9.98 10.85 -22.77
C SER A 22 10.71 11.57 -21.63
N LYS A 23 10.84 10.92 -20.47
CA LYS A 23 11.48 11.51 -19.30
C LYS A 23 12.90 10.97 -19.13
N VAL A 24 13.82 11.87 -18.90
CA VAL A 24 15.16 11.57 -18.37
C VAL A 24 15.16 11.94 -16.89
N LEU A 25 15.61 11.04 -16.04
CA LEU A 25 15.75 11.27 -14.62
C LEU A 25 16.81 12.34 -14.36
N ASN A 26 16.49 13.29 -13.47
CA ASN A 26 17.48 14.23 -12.94
C ASN A 26 18.05 13.65 -11.63
N PRO A 27 19.34 13.24 -11.61
CA PRO A 27 19.94 12.58 -10.47
C PRO A 27 19.94 13.42 -9.18
N GLU A 28 20.21 14.72 -9.29
CA GLU A 28 20.28 15.64 -8.15
C GLU A 28 18.91 15.79 -7.48
N LEU A 29 17.87 16.06 -8.28
CA LEU A 29 16.49 16.19 -7.79
C LEU A 29 15.97 14.87 -7.25
N MET A 30 16.32 13.75 -7.87
CA MET A 30 15.93 12.43 -7.37
C MET A 30 16.60 12.12 -6.03
N LEU A 31 17.88 12.43 -5.89
CA LEU A 31 18.61 12.25 -4.64
C LEU A 31 18.01 13.09 -3.51
N GLU A 32 17.70 14.35 -3.78
CA GLU A 32 17.00 15.22 -2.82
C GLU A 32 15.64 14.63 -2.40
N ASN A 33 14.87 14.13 -3.37
CA ASN A 33 13.59 13.50 -3.10
C ASN A 33 13.74 12.24 -2.25
N LEU A 34 14.77 11.45 -2.53
CA LEU A 34 15.07 10.23 -1.78
C LEU A 34 15.49 10.54 -0.33
N HIS A 35 16.30 11.58 -0.13
CA HIS A 35 16.64 12.04 1.22
C HIS A 35 15.41 12.43 2.03
N VAL A 36 14.51 13.23 1.43
CA VAL A 36 13.28 13.63 2.12
C VAL A 36 12.40 12.42 2.41
N LEU A 37 12.21 11.53 1.43
CA LEU A 37 11.35 10.36 1.60
C LEU A 37 11.91 9.41 2.67
N SER A 38 13.22 9.15 2.69
CA SER A 38 13.86 8.25 3.66
C SER A 38 13.62 8.70 5.10
N LEU A 39 13.72 10.01 5.39
CA LEU A 39 13.45 10.57 6.72
C LEU A 39 12.05 10.22 7.24
N TYR A 40 11.04 10.25 6.35
CA TYR A 40 9.67 9.90 6.73
C TYR A 40 9.46 8.40 6.87
N LEU A 41 10.06 7.59 5.99
CA LEU A 41 9.97 6.12 6.06
C LEU A 41 10.67 5.58 7.29
N ASP A 42 11.86 6.08 7.60
CA ASP A 42 12.63 5.68 8.78
C ASP A 42 11.92 6.09 10.09
N LYS A 43 11.29 7.28 10.10
CA LYS A 43 10.55 7.77 11.29
C LYS A 43 9.36 6.88 11.66
N ILE A 44 8.74 6.21 10.71
CA ILE A 44 7.62 5.29 10.97
C ILE A 44 8.07 3.83 11.14
N ASP A 45 9.37 3.58 11.14
CA ASP A 45 9.98 2.28 11.37
C ASP A 45 9.35 1.16 10.50
N ILE A 46 9.35 1.35 9.18
CA ILE A 46 8.91 0.34 8.23
C ILE A 46 10.08 -0.29 7.50
N ASN A 47 9.93 -1.53 7.09
CA ASN A 47 10.93 -2.18 6.25
C ASN A 47 10.75 -1.70 4.80
N TRP A 48 11.74 -0.96 4.29
CA TRP A 48 11.78 -0.46 2.93
C TRP A 48 13.18 -0.53 2.34
N GLY A 49 13.28 -0.52 1.03
CA GLY A 49 14.55 -0.49 0.31
C GLY A 49 14.35 -0.28 -1.18
N PRO A 50 15.44 -0.10 -1.94
CA PRO A 50 15.39 -0.01 -3.40
C PRO A 50 14.93 -1.35 -4.00
N ALA A 51 14.24 -1.28 -5.15
CA ALA A 51 13.69 -2.46 -5.80
C ALA A 51 14.11 -2.56 -7.27
N PHE A 52 14.13 -3.78 -7.78
CA PHE A 52 14.32 -4.09 -9.20
C PHE A 52 15.51 -3.38 -9.86
N GLY A 53 15.28 -2.77 -11.01
CA GLY A 53 16.32 -2.08 -11.76
C GLY A 53 16.93 -0.88 -11.01
N THR A 54 16.28 -0.33 -10.00
CA THR A 54 16.88 0.68 -9.12
C THR A 54 17.96 0.06 -8.25
N LEU A 55 17.66 -1.06 -7.60
CA LEU A 55 18.62 -1.77 -6.75
C LEU A 55 19.85 -2.21 -7.55
N ILE A 56 19.67 -2.76 -8.75
CA ILE A 56 20.81 -3.18 -9.59
C ILE A 56 21.66 -1.99 -10.06
N GLY A 57 21.05 -0.81 -10.29
CA GLY A 57 21.80 0.42 -10.61
C GLY A 57 22.69 0.87 -9.46
N ILE A 58 22.14 0.91 -8.25
CA ILE A 58 22.83 1.28 -7.02
C ILE A 58 24.02 0.34 -6.77
N VAL A 59 23.78 -0.97 -6.74
CA VAL A 59 24.83 -1.94 -6.39
C VAL A 59 25.91 -2.02 -7.46
N ARG A 60 25.52 -1.98 -8.75
CA ARG A 60 26.47 -2.18 -9.85
C ARG A 60 27.31 -0.95 -10.15
N ASN A 61 26.71 0.24 -10.08
CA ASN A 61 27.34 1.46 -10.57
C ASN A 61 27.47 2.54 -9.49
N ASP A 62 26.94 2.32 -8.30
CA ASP A 62 26.75 3.35 -7.26
C ASP A 62 26.05 4.59 -7.80
N ASP A 63 25.12 4.40 -8.77
CA ASP A 63 24.41 5.49 -9.42
C ASP A 63 23.03 5.06 -9.94
N PHE A 64 22.26 6.08 -10.38
CA PHE A 64 21.00 5.87 -11.07
C PHE A 64 21.24 5.27 -12.46
N GLN A 65 20.32 4.43 -12.92
CA GLN A 65 20.38 3.93 -14.30
C GLN A 65 19.96 5.03 -15.29
N PRO A 66 20.79 5.37 -16.29
CA PRO A 66 20.54 6.51 -17.20
C PRO A 66 19.23 6.40 -17.98
N TRP A 67 18.80 5.16 -18.29
CA TRP A 67 17.59 4.91 -19.08
C TRP A 67 16.34 4.69 -18.24
N LYS A 68 16.45 4.78 -16.89
CA LYS A 68 15.33 4.52 -15.99
C LYS A 68 14.76 5.82 -15.43
N PRO A 69 13.56 6.23 -15.86
CA PRO A 69 12.97 7.53 -15.49
C PRO A 69 12.26 7.53 -14.15
N VAL A 70 12.37 6.47 -13.37
CA VAL A 70 11.65 6.26 -12.11
C VAL A 70 12.53 5.53 -11.10
N PHE A 71 12.48 5.96 -9.85
CA PHE A 71 13.13 5.29 -8.72
C PHE A 71 12.15 4.32 -8.08
N ASP A 72 12.44 3.03 -8.08
CA ASP A 72 11.59 1.99 -7.50
C ASP A 72 12.05 1.67 -6.08
N ILE A 73 11.10 1.65 -5.14
CA ILE A 73 11.30 1.14 -3.78
C ILE A 73 10.24 0.10 -3.46
N TYR A 74 10.51 -0.70 -2.43
CA TYR A 74 9.51 -1.58 -1.85
C TYR A 74 9.17 -1.17 -0.41
N ILE A 75 7.97 -1.54 0.01
CA ILE A 75 7.53 -1.63 1.40
C ILE A 75 6.82 -2.98 1.59
N LEU A 76 6.63 -3.39 2.85
CA LEU A 76 5.90 -4.61 3.13
C LEU A 76 4.38 -4.36 3.21
N ARG A 77 3.57 -5.37 2.92
CA ARG A 77 2.10 -5.29 3.05
C ARG A 77 1.68 -4.98 4.48
N GLU A 78 2.42 -5.48 5.44
CA GLU A 78 2.20 -5.26 6.87
C GLU A 78 2.37 -3.79 7.26
N ASP A 79 3.18 -3.05 6.50
CA ASP A 79 3.50 -1.64 6.73
C ASP A 79 2.65 -0.69 5.89
N GLU A 80 1.84 -1.20 4.96
CA GLU A 80 1.11 -0.37 3.98
C GLU A 80 0.18 0.65 4.64
N GLU A 81 -0.48 0.30 5.74
CA GLU A 81 -1.37 1.26 6.43
C GLU A 81 -0.57 2.41 7.07
N ARG A 82 0.59 2.11 7.67
CA ARG A 82 1.50 3.15 8.19
C ARG A 82 2.03 4.05 7.08
N PHE A 83 2.37 3.45 5.94
CA PHE A 83 2.77 4.21 4.76
C PHE A 83 1.66 5.12 4.22
N LYS A 84 0.42 4.66 4.16
CA LYS A 84 -0.72 5.50 3.77
C LYS A 84 -0.89 6.70 4.68
N ASP A 85 -0.66 6.52 5.97
CA ASP A 85 -0.83 7.60 6.95
C ASP A 85 0.21 8.71 6.82
N ILE A 86 1.40 8.42 6.33
CA ILE A 86 2.42 9.44 6.06
C ILE A 86 2.23 10.15 4.72
N LEU A 87 1.36 9.68 3.83
CA LEU A 87 1.11 10.37 2.55
C LEU A 87 0.66 11.82 2.79
N TRP A 88 -0.10 12.09 3.84
CA TRP A 88 -0.48 13.45 4.23
C TRP A 88 0.74 14.34 4.50
N LEU A 89 1.70 13.83 5.27
CA LEU A 89 2.93 14.56 5.61
C LEU A 89 3.84 14.71 4.39
N LEU A 90 3.90 13.71 3.52
CA LEU A 90 4.67 13.77 2.28
C LEU A 90 4.11 14.84 1.34
N MET A 91 2.79 15.04 1.30
CA MET A 91 2.17 16.12 0.53
C MET A 91 2.57 17.51 1.06
N GLU A 92 2.68 17.68 2.38
CA GLU A 92 3.13 18.95 2.99
C GLU A 92 4.56 19.32 2.58
N VAL A 93 5.40 18.32 2.27
CA VAL A 93 6.79 18.56 1.80
C VAL A 93 6.95 18.45 0.28
N GLY A 94 5.83 18.55 -0.44
CA GLY A 94 5.78 18.70 -1.89
C GLY A 94 5.78 17.40 -2.69
N PHE A 95 5.54 16.24 -2.07
CA PHE A 95 5.20 15.04 -2.82
C PHE A 95 3.72 15.09 -3.22
N GLU A 96 3.43 14.54 -4.38
CA GLU A 96 2.08 14.32 -4.87
C GLU A 96 1.87 12.83 -5.12
N LEU A 97 0.77 12.27 -4.62
CA LEU A 97 0.32 10.96 -5.06
C LEU A 97 -0.37 11.15 -6.41
N VAL A 98 0.25 10.67 -7.48
CA VAL A 98 -0.30 10.84 -8.85
C VAL A 98 -0.98 9.59 -9.38
N ARG A 99 -0.80 8.46 -8.70
CA ARG A 99 -1.48 7.22 -9.02
C ARG A 99 -1.38 6.21 -7.88
N TYR A 100 -2.46 5.49 -7.66
CA TYR A 100 -2.50 4.30 -6.82
C TYR A 100 -3.14 3.16 -7.61
N GLU A 101 -2.56 1.97 -7.54
CA GLU A 101 -3.11 0.74 -8.12
C GLU A 101 -3.42 -0.25 -6.99
N ARG A 102 -4.63 -0.77 -6.95
CA ARG A 102 -5.14 -1.69 -5.90
C ARG A 102 -4.26 -2.92 -5.66
N ARG A 103 -3.44 -3.31 -6.63
CA ARG A 103 -2.48 -4.40 -6.48
C ARG A 103 -1.27 -4.06 -5.60
N GLY A 104 -1.22 -2.86 -5.04
CA GLY A 104 -0.16 -2.41 -4.15
C GLY A 104 0.94 -1.67 -4.87
N ARG A 105 0.59 -0.62 -5.63
CA ARG A 105 1.56 0.27 -6.24
C ARG A 105 1.17 1.72 -6.04
N TYR A 106 2.11 2.52 -5.58
CA TYR A 106 1.96 3.96 -5.44
C TYR A 106 2.95 4.66 -6.35
N TYR A 107 2.53 5.76 -6.94
CA TYR A 107 3.39 6.60 -7.75
C TYR A 107 3.39 8.00 -7.13
N LEU A 108 4.52 8.36 -6.57
CA LEU A 108 4.76 9.66 -5.97
C LEU A 108 5.56 10.51 -6.94
N VAL A 109 5.28 11.81 -6.97
CA VAL A 109 6.02 12.79 -7.75
C VAL A 109 6.42 13.93 -6.83
N ARG A 110 7.66 14.36 -6.91
CA ARG A 110 8.16 15.60 -6.32
C ARG A 110 9.18 16.22 -7.25
N LYS A 111 9.08 17.52 -7.51
CA LYS A 111 9.96 18.23 -8.45
C LYS A 111 10.05 17.53 -9.82
N ASN A 112 8.92 17.06 -10.31
CA ASN A 112 8.80 16.30 -11.56
C ASN A 112 9.59 14.98 -11.60
N GLU A 113 10.12 14.45 -10.49
CA GLU A 113 10.76 13.14 -10.40
C GLU A 113 9.83 12.10 -9.79
N TYR A 114 9.82 10.88 -10.37
CA TYR A 114 8.91 9.82 -10.00
C TYR A 114 9.55 8.81 -9.06
N ILE A 115 8.90 8.53 -7.94
CA ILE A 115 9.20 7.41 -7.07
C ILE A 115 8.02 6.44 -7.11
N LYS A 116 8.31 5.17 -7.37
CA LYS A 116 7.30 4.12 -7.40
C LYS A 116 7.49 3.19 -6.23
N VAL A 117 6.45 3.03 -5.45
CA VAL A 117 6.44 2.18 -4.26
C VAL A 117 5.70 0.89 -4.58
N PHE A 118 6.38 -0.24 -4.39
CA PHE A 118 5.81 -1.58 -4.53
C PHE A 118 5.50 -2.15 -3.15
N VAL A 119 4.31 -2.69 -2.99
CA VAL A 119 3.90 -3.36 -1.77
C VAL A 119 4.13 -4.86 -1.91
N LEU A 120 5.12 -5.37 -1.20
CA LEU A 120 5.45 -6.80 -1.21
C LEU A 120 4.49 -7.57 -0.32
N THR A 121 3.76 -8.52 -0.90
CA THR A 121 2.75 -9.30 -0.19
C THR A 121 3.24 -10.73 0.05
N LYS A 122 3.27 -11.15 1.30
CA LYS A 122 3.64 -12.51 1.69
C LYS A 122 2.63 -13.52 1.13
N VAL A 123 3.13 -14.54 0.43
CA VAL A 123 2.30 -15.60 -0.16
C VAL A 123 2.57 -16.98 0.47
N CYS A 124 3.71 -17.13 1.12
CA CYS A 124 4.04 -18.23 2.05
C CYS A 124 5.13 -17.76 3.02
N SER A 125 5.66 -18.65 3.87
CA SER A 125 6.76 -18.32 4.80
C SER A 125 7.97 -17.71 4.08
N ASP A 126 8.27 -18.20 2.89
CA ASP A 126 9.57 -18.01 2.25
C ASP A 126 9.55 -17.06 1.07
N VAL A 127 8.36 -16.61 0.62
CA VAL A 127 8.22 -15.85 -0.63
C VAL A 127 7.18 -14.75 -0.52
N ARG A 128 7.49 -13.61 -1.15
CA ARG A 128 6.58 -12.48 -1.37
C ARG A 128 6.34 -12.24 -2.85
N HIS A 129 5.11 -11.87 -3.20
CA HIS A 129 4.76 -11.34 -4.51
C HIS A 129 4.94 -9.82 -4.54
N THR A 130 5.52 -9.30 -5.59
CA THR A 130 5.94 -7.89 -5.69
C THR A 130 4.82 -6.93 -6.13
N GLY A 131 3.58 -7.41 -6.30
CA GLY A 131 2.52 -6.60 -6.91
C GLY A 131 2.76 -6.30 -8.40
N SER A 132 3.83 -6.86 -8.98
CA SER A 132 4.14 -6.83 -10.42
C SER A 132 3.85 -8.19 -11.06
N SER A 133 4.86 -8.81 -11.63
CA SER A 133 4.82 -10.17 -12.19
C SER A 133 5.84 -11.08 -11.50
N ASP A 134 6.52 -10.57 -10.50
CA ASP A 134 7.68 -11.22 -9.92
C ASP A 134 7.42 -11.66 -8.48
N PHE A 135 8.23 -12.61 -8.05
CA PHE A 135 8.30 -13.05 -6.66
C PHE A 135 9.72 -12.80 -6.14
N VAL A 136 9.83 -12.61 -4.84
CA VAL A 136 11.09 -12.44 -4.14
C VAL A 136 11.11 -13.34 -2.92
N PHE A 137 12.24 -14.01 -2.67
CA PHE A 137 12.40 -14.80 -1.46
C PHE A 137 12.48 -13.90 -0.23
N GLU A 138 11.80 -14.32 0.84
CA GLU A 138 11.73 -13.59 2.11
C GLU A 138 13.13 -13.32 2.68
N LYS A 139 14.08 -14.25 2.50
CA LYS A 139 15.44 -14.11 2.98
C LYS A 139 16.15 -12.84 2.48
N TYR A 140 15.88 -12.40 1.24
CA TYR A 140 16.47 -11.17 0.67
C TYR A 140 15.84 -9.88 1.21
N ILE A 141 14.69 -10.00 1.85
CA ILE A 141 13.97 -8.87 2.46
C ILE A 141 14.28 -8.78 3.96
N GLN A 142 14.45 -9.91 4.62
CA GLN A 142 14.76 -9.96 6.06
C GLN A 142 16.25 -9.82 6.36
N ASN A 143 17.11 -10.46 5.55
CA ASN A 143 18.56 -10.38 5.71
C ASN A 143 19.11 -9.26 4.82
N THR A 144 19.13 -8.04 5.35
CA THR A 144 19.61 -6.85 4.65
C THR A 144 20.79 -6.20 5.36
N VAL A 145 21.61 -5.51 4.60
CA VAL A 145 22.68 -4.64 5.10
C VAL A 145 22.37 -3.19 4.76
N LYS A 146 22.88 -2.26 5.57
CA LYS A 146 22.81 -0.84 5.26
C LYS A 146 23.84 -0.51 4.20
N TRP A 147 23.36 0.08 3.11
CA TRP A 147 24.17 0.54 1.98
C TRP A 147 24.10 2.06 1.92
N ASP A 148 25.23 2.72 1.98
CA ASP A 148 25.29 4.16 1.81
C ASP A 148 25.21 4.50 0.33
N PHE A 149 24.09 5.06 -0.09
CA PHE A 149 23.91 5.55 -1.45
C PHE A 149 23.86 7.08 -1.44
N LYS A 150 25.03 7.70 -1.70
CA LYS A 150 25.16 9.15 -1.76
C LYS A 150 24.60 9.87 -0.52
N GLY A 151 24.84 9.29 0.67
CA GLY A 151 24.39 9.81 1.97
C GLY A 151 23.00 9.34 2.42
N VAL A 152 22.30 8.52 1.64
CA VAL A 152 21.04 7.87 2.05
C VAL A 152 21.31 6.42 2.41
N GLN A 153 20.92 6.01 3.63
CA GLN A 153 21.05 4.63 4.09
C GLN A 153 19.93 3.75 3.55
N LEU A 154 20.26 2.82 2.67
CA LEU A 154 19.29 1.92 2.03
C LEU A 154 19.43 0.50 2.56
N ASN A 155 18.31 -0.21 2.68
CA ASN A 155 18.33 -1.65 2.97
C ASN A 155 18.56 -2.42 1.66
N VAL A 156 19.68 -3.11 1.55
CA VAL A 156 20.06 -3.92 0.40
C VAL A 156 20.19 -5.37 0.86
N PRO A 157 19.76 -6.38 0.09
CA PRO A 157 19.97 -7.78 0.44
C PRO A 157 21.41 -8.06 0.77
N ALA A 158 21.69 -8.76 1.89
CA ALA A 158 23.06 -9.13 2.25
C ALA A 158 23.73 -10.04 1.20
N GLU A 159 22.92 -10.94 0.63
CA GLU A 159 23.33 -11.86 -0.44
C GLU A 159 22.93 -11.30 -1.82
N VAL A 160 23.40 -10.11 -2.14
CA VAL A 160 22.95 -9.36 -3.31
C VAL A 160 23.32 -10.03 -4.64
N ASP A 161 24.48 -10.70 -4.71
CA ASP A 161 24.90 -11.42 -5.92
C ASP A 161 23.99 -12.61 -6.21
N GLU A 162 23.63 -13.38 -5.19
CA GLU A 162 22.68 -14.48 -5.30
C GLU A 162 21.31 -13.97 -5.72
N TYR A 163 20.83 -12.87 -5.10
CA TYR A 163 19.58 -12.23 -5.45
C TYR A 163 19.55 -11.81 -6.92
N PHE A 164 20.61 -11.15 -7.41
CA PHE A 164 20.65 -10.70 -8.80
C PHE A 164 20.82 -11.85 -9.80
N THR A 165 21.65 -12.84 -9.47
CA THR A 165 21.79 -14.04 -10.29
C THR A 165 20.46 -14.76 -10.44
N PHE A 166 19.69 -14.88 -9.36
CA PHE A 166 18.35 -15.44 -9.41
C PHE A 166 17.39 -14.60 -10.27
N GLN A 167 17.35 -13.26 -10.07
CA GLN A 167 16.37 -12.37 -10.72
C GLN A 167 16.71 -12.05 -12.19
N TYR A 168 17.99 -11.96 -12.54
CA TYR A 168 18.44 -11.42 -13.83
C TYR A 168 19.37 -12.35 -14.60
N GLY A 169 19.83 -13.43 -13.98
CA GLY A 169 20.81 -14.36 -14.55
C GLY A 169 22.25 -14.04 -14.17
N GLU A 170 23.18 -14.93 -14.48
CA GLU A 170 24.60 -14.81 -14.14
C GLU A 170 25.27 -13.57 -14.72
N ASP A 171 24.75 -13.07 -15.83
CA ASP A 171 25.29 -11.89 -16.52
C ASP A 171 24.66 -10.56 -16.06
N TRP A 172 24.10 -10.51 -14.84
CA TRP A 172 23.45 -9.32 -14.28
C TRP A 172 24.39 -8.10 -14.18
N THR A 173 25.71 -8.33 -14.08
CA THR A 173 26.73 -7.28 -14.07
C THR A 173 26.79 -6.51 -15.39
N THR A 174 26.37 -7.14 -16.51
CA THR A 174 26.36 -6.51 -17.82
C THR A 174 25.11 -5.63 -17.97
N PRO A 175 25.26 -4.31 -18.27
CA PRO A 175 24.10 -3.42 -18.44
C PRO A 175 23.20 -3.86 -19.58
N LYS A 176 21.93 -4.14 -19.28
CA LYS A 176 20.90 -4.47 -20.28
C LYS A 176 19.69 -3.59 -20.07
N GLN A 177 19.23 -2.93 -21.14
CA GLN A 177 17.95 -2.23 -21.11
C GLN A 177 16.82 -3.21 -21.42
N THR A 178 16.29 -3.86 -20.38
CA THR A 178 15.20 -4.85 -20.52
C THR A 178 13.83 -4.20 -20.66
N VAL A 179 13.63 -3.01 -20.09
CA VAL A 179 12.37 -2.29 -20.12
C VAL A 179 12.49 -1.06 -21.01
N LYS A 180 11.66 -1.01 -22.06
CA LYS A 180 11.51 0.18 -22.90
C LYS A 180 10.21 0.88 -22.53
N TYR A 181 10.31 2.09 -22.01
CA TYR A 181 9.14 2.92 -21.76
C TYR A 181 8.65 3.55 -23.07
N SER A 182 7.37 3.37 -23.38
CA SER A 182 6.82 3.93 -24.62
C SER A 182 6.60 5.43 -24.49
N SER A 183 7.11 6.18 -25.44
CA SER A 183 6.77 7.61 -25.66
C SER A 183 5.46 7.79 -26.44
N ASN A 184 4.94 6.72 -27.07
CA ASN A 184 3.71 6.74 -27.85
C ASN A 184 2.51 7.06 -26.95
N SER A 185 1.83 8.16 -27.23
CA SER A 185 0.69 8.64 -26.47
C SER A 185 -0.48 7.64 -26.47
N PHE A 186 -0.72 6.93 -27.56
CA PHE A 186 -1.78 5.93 -27.66
C PHE A 186 -1.52 4.75 -26.71
N VAL A 187 -0.30 4.21 -26.70
CA VAL A 187 0.09 3.10 -25.80
C VAL A 187 -0.05 3.52 -24.34
N ARG A 188 0.38 4.74 -24.01
CA ARG A 188 0.27 5.30 -22.65
C ARG A 188 -1.20 5.47 -22.23
N TYR A 189 -2.04 6.02 -23.12
CA TYR A 189 -3.46 6.19 -22.87
C TYR A 189 -4.17 4.85 -22.71
N TRP A 190 -3.86 3.87 -23.58
CA TRP A 190 -4.38 2.50 -23.47
C TRP A 190 -4.03 1.86 -22.13
N TYR A 191 -2.77 1.95 -21.71
CA TYR A 191 -2.33 1.43 -20.42
C TYR A 191 -3.04 2.13 -19.25
N TRP A 192 -3.20 3.43 -19.32
CA TRP A 192 -3.93 4.22 -18.33
C TRP A 192 -5.41 3.79 -18.27
N THR A 193 -6.08 3.67 -19.42
CA THR A 193 -7.49 3.23 -19.49
C THR A 193 -7.68 1.81 -18.94
N LYS A 194 -6.80 0.89 -19.33
CA LYS A 194 -6.81 -0.48 -18.82
C LYS A 194 -6.74 -0.53 -17.29
N THR A 195 -5.80 0.19 -16.69
CA THR A 195 -5.65 0.22 -15.23
C THR A 195 -6.81 0.96 -14.56
N TRP A 196 -7.30 2.02 -15.17
CA TRP A 196 -8.48 2.74 -14.70
C TRP A 196 -9.73 1.85 -14.64
N ILE A 197 -9.94 1.01 -15.65
CA ILE A 197 -11.02 0.00 -15.65
C ILE A 197 -10.78 -1.02 -14.53
N GLN A 198 -9.57 -1.56 -14.44
CA GLN A 198 -9.21 -2.57 -13.43
C GLN A 198 -9.45 -2.08 -12.01
N ASP A 199 -9.08 -0.85 -11.71
CA ASP A 199 -9.24 -0.27 -10.38
C ASP A 199 -10.72 0.00 -10.02
N ARG A 200 -11.63 0.01 -11.01
CA ARG A 200 -13.09 0.16 -10.83
C ARG A 200 -13.86 -1.14 -10.88
N LEU A 201 -13.20 -2.26 -11.15
CA LEU A 201 -13.88 -3.55 -11.10
C LEU A 201 -14.42 -3.81 -9.70
N PRO A 202 -15.62 -4.41 -9.57
CA PRO A 202 -16.10 -4.94 -8.30
C PRO A 202 -15.04 -5.86 -7.68
N ASP A 203 -14.95 -5.86 -6.35
CA ASP A 203 -13.90 -6.58 -5.61
C ASP A 203 -13.79 -8.05 -6.00
N TYR A 204 -14.92 -8.72 -6.21
CA TYR A 204 -14.93 -10.12 -6.63
C TYR A 204 -14.26 -10.31 -8.00
N LEU A 205 -14.62 -9.50 -9.01
CA LEU A 205 -14.05 -9.61 -10.37
C LEU A 205 -12.57 -9.22 -10.38
N TYR A 206 -12.23 -8.15 -9.67
CA TYR A 206 -10.84 -7.73 -9.51
C TYR A 206 -9.99 -8.84 -8.87
N TYR A 207 -10.53 -9.48 -7.83
CA TYR A 207 -9.88 -10.59 -7.16
C TYR A 207 -9.65 -11.79 -8.08
N GLN A 208 -10.64 -12.21 -8.87
CA GLN A 208 -10.49 -13.31 -9.82
C GLN A 208 -9.43 -12.98 -10.88
N TRP A 209 -9.43 -11.74 -11.35
CA TRP A 209 -8.44 -11.26 -12.30
C TRP A 209 -7.02 -11.29 -11.72
N ILE A 210 -6.83 -10.80 -10.50
CA ILE A 210 -5.54 -10.83 -9.79
C ILE A 210 -5.08 -12.26 -9.58
N LEU A 211 -5.96 -13.16 -9.12
CA LEU A 211 -5.63 -14.55 -8.87
C LEU A 211 -5.20 -15.27 -10.15
N TYR A 212 -5.87 -15.01 -11.27
CA TYR A 212 -5.49 -15.55 -12.57
C TYR A 212 -4.06 -15.12 -12.95
N HIS A 213 -3.74 -13.85 -12.87
CA HIS A 213 -2.40 -13.35 -13.18
C HIS A 213 -1.33 -13.93 -12.26
N ARG A 214 -1.60 -14.02 -10.97
CA ARG A 214 -0.65 -14.58 -10.00
C ARG A 214 -0.37 -16.07 -10.22
N LYS A 215 -1.36 -16.84 -10.63
CA LYS A 215 -1.14 -18.24 -10.99
C LYS A 215 -0.15 -18.35 -12.17
N ASN A 216 -0.26 -17.43 -13.10
CA ASN A 216 0.65 -17.34 -14.24
C ASN A 216 2.06 -16.91 -13.82
N ASP A 217 2.14 -15.84 -13.01
CA ASP A 217 3.40 -15.33 -12.45
C ASP A 217 4.10 -16.42 -11.62
N PHE A 218 3.35 -17.16 -10.81
CA PHE A 218 3.90 -18.25 -10.00
C PHE A 218 4.39 -19.44 -10.84
N ARG A 219 3.77 -19.71 -11.98
CA ARG A 219 4.28 -20.71 -12.93
C ARG A 219 5.65 -20.30 -13.45
N ASN A 220 5.78 -19.06 -13.90
CA ASN A 220 7.05 -18.51 -14.37
C ASN A 220 8.12 -18.52 -13.26
N PHE A 221 7.75 -18.21 -12.03
CA PHE A 221 8.64 -18.25 -10.89
C PHE A 221 9.14 -19.69 -10.60
N LYS A 222 8.26 -20.69 -10.68
CA LYS A 222 8.69 -22.10 -10.54
C LYS A 222 9.70 -22.51 -11.60
N ASP A 223 9.47 -22.10 -12.85
CA ASP A 223 10.39 -22.37 -13.94
C ASP A 223 11.74 -21.67 -13.71
N GLN A 224 11.72 -20.48 -13.14
CA GLN A 224 12.93 -19.74 -12.73
C GLN A 224 13.67 -20.46 -11.59
N CYS A 225 12.97 -20.91 -10.54
CA CYS A 225 13.55 -21.71 -9.47
C CYS A 225 14.23 -22.99 -10.00
N ASN A 226 13.55 -23.72 -10.87
CA ASN A 226 14.09 -24.94 -11.47
C ASN A 226 15.38 -24.67 -12.28
N LYS A 227 15.39 -23.60 -13.08
CA LYS A 227 16.57 -23.23 -13.88
C LYS A 227 17.75 -22.79 -13.02
N ALA A 228 17.49 -22.11 -11.92
CA ALA A 228 18.51 -21.60 -11.02
C ALA A 228 18.89 -22.56 -9.88
N GLY A 229 18.26 -23.74 -9.81
CA GLY A 229 18.53 -24.72 -8.75
C GLY A 229 17.99 -24.33 -7.37
N PHE A 230 17.02 -23.42 -7.31
CA PHE A 230 16.38 -23.01 -6.07
C PHE A 230 15.22 -23.92 -5.69
N PRO A 231 14.97 -24.15 -4.39
CA PRO A 231 13.80 -24.93 -3.97
C PRO A 231 12.50 -24.22 -4.33
N ILE A 232 11.54 -24.98 -4.84
CA ILE A 232 10.19 -24.45 -5.10
C ILE A 232 9.46 -24.33 -3.77
N PRO A 233 8.97 -23.13 -3.40
CA PRO A 233 8.25 -22.94 -2.17
C PRO A 233 6.99 -23.80 -2.09
N GLN A 234 6.74 -24.37 -0.93
CA GLN A 234 5.54 -25.14 -0.62
C GLN A 234 4.47 -24.21 -0.02
N ASP A 235 3.22 -24.67 0.02
CA ASP A 235 2.08 -24.01 0.68
C ASP A 235 1.84 -22.56 0.26
N VAL A 236 2.11 -22.25 -1.02
CA VAL A 236 1.94 -20.91 -1.58
C VAL A 236 0.45 -20.55 -1.70
N GLN A 237 0.04 -19.57 -0.93
CA GLN A 237 -1.32 -19.04 -0.90
C GLN A 237 -1.44 -17.83 -1.84
N LEU A 238 -1.58 -18.06 -3.14
CA LEU A 238 -1.76 -16.98 -4.12
C LEU A 238 -3.03 -16.16 -3.87
N ALA A 239 -3.99 -16.76 -3.19
CA ALA A 239 -5.22 -16.12 -2.73
C ALA A 239 -5.02 -15.20 -1.50
N SER A 240 -3.85 -15.21 -0.86
CA SER A 240 -3.58 -14.41 0.35
C SER A 240 -3.69 -12.89 0.15
N MET A 241 -3.78 -12.44 -1.10
CA MET A 241 -4.14 -11.08 -1.43
C MET A 241 -5.65 -10.90 -1.65
N GLN A 242 -6.51 -11.76 -1.07
CA GLN A 242 -7.91 -11.36 -0.99
C GLN A 242 -7.94 -9.90 -0.52
N PRO A 243 -8.70 -9.01 -1.18
CA PRO A 243 -9.12 -7.81 -0.51
C PRO A 243 -9.64 -8.31 0.83
N ARG A 244 -9.08 -7.81 1.94
CA ARG A 244 -9.56 -8.16 3.28
C ARG A 244 -11.07 -8.14 3.17
N LYS A 245 -11.73 -9.26 3.47
CA LYS A 245 -13.17 -9.30 3.46
C LYS A 245 -13.59 -8.12 4.31
N TYR A 246 -14.19 -7.12 3.69
CA TYR A 246 -14.52 -5.85 4.33
C TYR A 246 -15.39 -6.16 5.55
N ARG A 247 -14.80 -6.09 6.72
CA ARG A 247 -15.46 -6.42 7.96
C ARG A 247 -16.13 -5.18 8.51
N LYS A 248 -17.45 -5.15 8.43
CA LYS A 248 -18.22 -4.20 9.20
C LYS A 248 -18.32 -4.69 10.64
N VAL A 249 -17.99 -3.83 11.57
CA VAL A 249 -18.15 -4.04 13.01
C VAL A 249 -19.29 -3.15 13.47
N LEU A 250 -20.23 -3.72 14.18
CA LEU A 250 -21.34 -2.99 14.77
C LEU A 250 -21.13 -2.96 16.28
N THR A 251 -21.29 -1.80 16.90
CA THR A 251 -21.45 -1.64 18.34
C THR A 251 -22.71 -0.85 18.65
N VAL A 252 -23.43 -1.27 19.69
CA VAL A 252 -24.71 -0.69 20.10
C VAL A 252 -24.62 -0.15 21.52
N GLY A 253 -25.28 0.95 21.80
CA GLY A 253 -25.33 1.50 23.15
C GLY A 253 -26.15 2.79 23.25
N VAL A 254 -26.38 3.22 24.47
CA VAL A 254 -27.08 4.47 24.75
C VAL A 254 -26.21 5.68 24.45
N TYR A 255 -24.97 5.69 24.90
CA TYR A 255 -23.94 6.73 24.69
C TYR A 255 -24.39 8.14 25.12
N ASP A 256 -25.23 8.25 26.14
CA ASP A 256 -25.80 9.53 26.56
C ASP A 256 -24.72 10.48 27.12
N LEU A 257 -23.90 10.01 28.04
CA LEU A 257 -22.74 10.76 28.53
C LEU A 257 -21.46 10.17 27.93
N LEU A 258 -21.06 10.69 26.78
CA LEU A 258 -19.87 10.21 26.09
C LEU A 258 -18.61 10.51 26.90
N HIS A 259 -17.80 9.47 27.17
CA HIS A 259 -16.59 9.57 27.98
C HIS A 259 -15.46 8.71 27.39
N LYS A 260 -14.25 8.83 27.95
CA LYS A 260 -13.05 8.11 27.51
C LYS A 260 -13.28 6.59 27.27
N GLY A 261 -14.10 5.96 28.11
CA GLY A 261 -14.42 4.51 27.97
C GLY A 261 -15.13 4.18 26.67
N HIS A 262 -16.06 5.03 26.22
CA HIS A 262 -16.73 4.86 24.93
C HIS A 262 -15.76 5.07 23.76
N VAL A 263 -14.89 6.08 23.85
CA VAL A 263 -13.87 6.31 22.82
C VAL A 263 -12.92 5.13 22.70
N GLU A 264 -12.51 4.55 23.83
CA GLU A 264 -11.66 3.35 23.85
C GLU A 264 -12.39 2.10 23.31
N LEU A 265 -13.70 1.94 23.61
CA LEU A 265 -14.53 0.91 23.00
C LEU A 265 -14.53 1.05 21.48
N PHE A 266 -14.76 2.26 20.95
CA PHE A 266 -14.79 2.50 19.51
C PHE A 266 -13.42 2.25 18.86
N ARG A 267 -12.34 2.63 19.54
CA ARG A 267 -10.97 2.34 19.07
C ARG A 267 -10.72 0.82 18.95
N ARG A 268 -11.10 0.06 19.97
CA ARG A 268 -10.96 -1.41 19.96
C ARG A 268 -11.86 -2.06 18.93
N ALA A 269 -13.13 -1.64 18.85
CA ALA A 269 -14.07 -2.13 17.86
C ALA A 269 -13.58 -1.87 16.43
N LYS A 270 -13.05 -0.67 16.18
CA LYS A 270 -12.43 -0.32 14.88
C LYS A 270 -11.25 -1.21 14.54
N GLY A 271 -10.47 -1.64 15.51
CA GLY A 271 -9.35 -2.59 15.32
C GLY A 271 -9.79 -4.01 14.90
N LEU A 272 -11.07 -4.35 15.07
CA LEU A 272 -11.62 -5.66 14.68
C LEU A 272 -12.10 -5.72 13.23
N GLY A 273 -12.21 -4.54 12.54
CA GLY A 273 -12.71 -4.49 11.18
C GLY A 273 -12.33 -3.22 10.42
N ASP A 274 -12.80 -3.15 9.19
CA ASP A 274 -12.47 -2.08 8.26
C ASP A 274 -13.45 -0.89 8.34
N TYR A 275 -14.64 -1.12 8.94
CA TYR A 275 -15.72 -0.15 9.04
C TYR A 275 -16.48 -0.32 10.34
N LEU A 276 -16.51 0.73 11.15
CA LEU A 276 -17.23 0.73 12.41
C LEU A 276 -18.54 1.48 12.28
N ILE A 277 -19.63 0.76 12.50
CA ILE A 277 -20.97 1.32 12.65
C ILE A 277 -21.26 1.41 14.14
N VAL A 278 -21.65 2.58 14.61
CA VAL A 278 -22.11 2.78 15.99
C VAL A 278 -23.61 3.05 15.96
N ALA A 279 -24.39 2.16 16.60
CA ALA A 279 -25.83 2.30 16.72
C ALA A 279 -26.18 2.96 18.06
N ALA A 280 -26.66 4.20 18.00
CA ALA A 280 -27.15 4.92 19.18
C ALA A 280 -28.62 4.58 19.44
N GLN A 281 -28.95 4.20 20.67
CA GLN A 281 -30.31 3.88 21.05
C GLN A 281 -31.19 5.15 21.04
N ASP A 282 -32.35 5.09 20.42
CA ASP A 282 -33.29 6.21 20.43
C ASP A 282 -33.78 6.57 21.85
N SER A 283 -33.96 7.85 22.14
CA SER A 283 -34.34 8.33 23.48
C SER A 283 -35.72 7.82 23.91
N ALA A 284 -36.68 7.77 23.00
CA ALA A 284 -38.01 7.23 23.32
C ALA A 284 -37.96 5.74 23.63
N PHE A 285 -37.10 5.01 22.91
CA PHE A 285 -36.89 3.58 23.17
C PHE A 285 -36.19 3.32 24.50
N ILE A 286 -35.21 4.15 24.91
CA ILE A 286 -34.58 4.07 26.24
C ILE A 286 -35.64 4.20 27.32
N LEU A 287 -36.52 5.19 27.22
CA LEU A 287 -37.57 5.47 28.22
C LEU A 287 -38.62 4.35 28.26
N LYS A 288 -38.89 3.67 27.15
CA LYS A 288 -39.79 2.50 27.10
C LYS A 288 -39.30 1.36 28.00
N TYR A 289 -38.01 1.05 28.02
CA TYR A 289 -37.45 -0.05 28.81
C TYR A 289 -36.88 0.38 30.16
N LYS A 290 -36.55 1.68 30.29
CA LYS A 290 -36.05 2.28 31.53
C LYS A 290 -36.81 3.58 31.84
N PRO A 291 -38.08 3.49 32.31
CA PRO A 291 -38.92 4.67 32.48
C PRO A 291 -38.40 5.71 33.46
N LYS A 292 -37.47 5.32 34.35
CA LYS A 292 -36.81 6.21 35.31
C LYS A 292 -35.45 6.75 34.84
N ALA A 293 -35.02 6.42 33.62
CA ALA A 293 -33.76 6.91 33.10
C ALA A 293 -33.84 8.40 32.82
N GLN A 294 -32.83 9.13 33.26
CA GLN A 294 -32.67 10.53 32.88
C GLN A 294 -31.72 10.58 31.68
N VAL A 295 -32.32 10.80 30.50
CA VAL A 295 -31.56 10.96 29.24
C VAL A 295 -31.19 12.44 29.13
N MET A 296 -29.90 12.75 29.19
CA MET A 296 -29.40 14.12 29.25
C MET A 296 -29.28 14.75 27.85
N ASN A 297 -28.87 13.95 26.87
CA ASN A 297 -28.64 14.41 25.50
C ASN A 297 -29.69 13.81 24.55
N SER A 298 -30.16 14.61 23.61
CA SER A 298 -31.08 14.12 22.57
C SER A 298 -30.42 13.02 21.73
N THR A 299 -31.21 12.21 21.04
CA THR A 299 -30.68 11.21 20.09
C THR A 299 -29.77 11.84 19.04
N GLU A 300 -30.14 13.00 18.52
CA GLU A 300 -29.35 13.72 17.51
C GLU A 300 -28.02 14.27 18.06
N ASP A 301 -28.02 14.84 19.28
CA ASP A 301 -26.78 15.31 19.91
C ASP A 301 -25.80 14.15 20.15
N ARG A 302 -26.30 13.00 20.62
CA ARG A 302 -25.50 11.81 20.81
C ARG A 302 -24.90 11.31 19.48
N LYS A 303 -25.70 11.26 18.43
CA LYS A 303 -25.24 10.90 17.09
C LYS A 303 -24.16 11.87 16.59
N TYR A 304 -24.35 13.16 16.78
CA TYR A 304 -23.39 14.18 16.39
C TYR A 304 -22.06 13.99 17.09
N MET A 305 -22.05 13.81 18.43
CA MET A 305 -20.85 13.57 19.21
C MET A 305 -20.14 12.27 18.78
N ILE A 306 -20.89 11.17 18.58
CA ILE A 306 -20.32 9.89 18.15
C ILE A 306 -19.69 10.03 16.75
N LYS A 307 -20.36 10.70 15.82
CA LYS A 307 -19.87 10.91 14.46
C LYS A 307 -18.56 11.72 14.42
N SER A 308 -18.33 12.57 15.40
CA SER A 308 -17.13 13.38 15.52
C SER A 308 -15.89 12.56 15.97
N ILE A 309 -16.09 11.31 16.38
CA ILE A 309 -14.99 10.46 16.84
C ILE A 309 -14.31 9.78 15.64
N ARG A 310 -13.02 10.02 15.49
CA ARG A 310 -12.19 9.55 14.37
C ARG A 310 -12.23 8.05 14.07
N TYR A 311 -12.68 7.22 15.02
CA TYR A 311 -12.75 5.76 14.85
C TYR A 311 -14.07 5.30 14.25
N VAL A 312 -15.08 6.17 14.18
CA VAL A 312 -16.45 5.86 13.75
C VAL A 312 -16.62 6.22 12.29
N ASP A 313 -17.04 5.27 11.47
CA ASP A 313 -17.30 5.49 10.05
C ASP A 313 -18.76 5.87 9.80
N GLU A 314 -19.69 5.27 10.56
CA GLU A 314 -21.12 5.47 10.40
C GLU A 314 -21.83 5.49 11.75
N VAL A 315 -22.85 6.33 11.88
CA VAL A 315 -23.73 6.34 13.06
C VAL A 315 -25.16 6.14 12.60
N ILE A 316 -25.81 5.15 13.18
CA ILE A 316 -27.23 4.85 12.97
C ILE A 316 -28.01 4.96 14.27
N THR A 317 -29.30 5.08 14.18
CA THR A 317 -30.21 5.00 15.32
C THR A 317 -30.93 3.66 15.27
N TYR A 318 -31.14 3.02 16.41
CA TYR A 318 -32.00 1.86 16.50
C TYR A 318 -33.11 2.08 17.50
N THR A 319 -34.31 1.59 17.16
CA THR A 319 -35.58 1.79 17.88
C THR A 319 -36.20 0.48 18.36
N ASP A 320 -35.70 -0.66 17.86
CA ASP A 320 -36.16 -1.98 18.27
C ASP A 320 -35.04 -3.02 18.27
N VAL A 321 -35.27 -4.19 18.90
CA VAL A 321 -34.28 -5.24 19.13
C VAL A 321 -34.70 -6.54 18.40
N ASP A 322 -35.53 -6.45 17.37
CA ASP A 322 -35.91 -7.61 16.56
C ASP A 322 -34.81 -8.06 15.61
#